data_4a633f02ae5098e20024043115489856
#
_entry.id   4a633f02ae5098e20024043115489856
#
_cell.length_a   1.000
_cell.length_b   1.000
_cell.length_c   1.000
_cell.angle_alpha   90.00
_cell.angle_beta   90.00
_cell.angle_gamma   90.00
#
_symmetry.space_group_name_H-M   'P 1'
#
loop_
_entity.id
_entity.type
_entity.pdbx_description
1 polymer ?
#
loop_
_entity_poly.entity_id
_entity_poly.type
_entity_poly.pdbx_seq_one_letter_code
_entity_poly.pdbx_strand_id
1 'polypeptide(L)'
;NYALNGYSRGTNDFTKKYNELISFHNVQSCGTSTAISVPCMFSDMKRKEFNSRKAVNSENVLDILYRTGVNLLWIENDGGCKGVCKRIPTINIEPSNSDNTLCKKNSCYDEVMLKNIDEYINNNSEDKLIVFHLMGSHGPTYYLRYPESHKYFKPTCDRSDIENCTHEQL
;
A
#
# COMPACT_ATOMS: atom_id res chain seq x y z
N ASN A 1 -15.20 -0.45 1.38
CA ASN A 1 -16.12 -0.62 0.26
C ASN A 1 -16.89 0.67 0.03
N TYR A 2 -16.47 1.45 -0.96
CA TYR A 2 -17.08 2.76 -1.27
C TYR A 2 -18.55 2.66 -1.63
N ALA A 3 -18.98 1.58 -2.28
CA ALA A 3 -20.38 1.37 -2.64
C ALA A 3 -21.30 1.24 -1.41
N LEU A 4 -20.80 0.68 -0.29
CA LEU A 4 -21.56 0.62 0.97
C LEU A 4 -21.80 2.00 1.59
N ASN A 5 -20.98 2.98 1.22
CA ASN A 5 -21.10 4.38 1.66
C ASN A 5 -21.82 5.27 0.61
N GLY A 6 -22.52 4.67 -0.34
CA GLY A 6 -23.30 5.39 -1.35
C GLY A 6 -22.50 5.87 -2.58
N TYR A 7 -21.25 5.45 -2.74
CA TYR A 7 -20.48 5.80 -3.93
C TYR A 7 -20.96 4.98 -5.14
N SER A 8 -21.41 5.67 -6.20
CA SER A 8 -22.09 5.05 -7.33
C SER A 8 -21.20 4.32 -8.33
N ARG A 9 -19.89 4.58 -8.30
CA ARG A 9 -18.94 3.99 -9.27
C ARG A 9 -18.48 2.60 -8.83
N GLY A 10 -18.29 1.69 -9.80
CA GLY A 10 -17.90 0.29 -9.58
C GLY A 10 -16.41 0.09 -9.24
N THR A 11 -15.92 0.73 -8.17
CA THR A 11 -14.50 0.69 -7.78
C THR A 11 -13.98 -0.70 -7.42
N ASN A 12 -14.87 -1.64 -7.07
CA ASN A 12 -14.53 -3.01 -6.67
C ASN A 12 -14.92 -4.07 -7.70
N ASP A 13 -15.34 -3.67 -8.89
CA ASP A 13 -15.87 -4.61 -9.90
C ASP A 13 -14.80 -5.58 -10.39
N PHE A 14 -13.53 -5.16 -10.41
CA PHE A 14 -12.42 -6.04 -10.74
C PHE A 14 -12.27 -7.17 -9.72
N THR A 15 -12.25 -6.85 -8.43
CA THR A 15 -12.06 -7.85 -7.36
C THR A 15 -13.26 -8.78 -7.21
N LYS A 16 -14.48 -8.31 -7.50
CA LYS A 16 -15.70 -9.14 -7.46
C LYS A 16 -15.74 -10.27 -8.50
N LYS A 17 -14.86 -10.23 -9.51
CA LYS A 17 -14.74 -11.30 -10.51
C LYS A 17 -14.10 -12.58 -9.97
N TYR A 18 -13.45 -12.52 -8.84
CA TYR A 18 -12.80 -13.67 -8.20
C TYR A 18 -13.79 -14.39 -7.28
N ASN A 19 -14.16 -15.62 -7.62
CA ASN A 19 -15.13 -16.43 -6.85
C ASN A 19 -14.68 -16.76 -5.43
N GLU A 20 -13.38 -16.76 -5.19
CA GLU A 20 -12.75 -17.08 -3.90
C GLU A 20 -12.50 -15.84 -3.04
N LEU A 21 -12.98 -14.67 -3.45
CA LEU A 21 -12.79 -13.44 -2.71
C LEU A 21 -13.51 -13.46 -1.36
N ILE A 22 -12.75 -13.36 -0.28
CA ILE A 22 -13.27 -13.13 1.06
C ILE A 22 -13.27 -11.63 1.34
N SER A 23 -14.45 -11.03 1.46
CA SER A 23 -14.60 -9.60 1.74
C SER A 23 -15.13 -9.37 3.15
N PHE A 24 -14.32 -8.74 3.99
CA PHE A 24 -14.71 -8.37 5.35
C PHE A 24 -15.43 -7.02 5.36
N HIS A 25 -16.65 -6.98 5.89
CA HIS A 25 -17.50 -5.78 5.90
C HIS A 25 -17.37 -4.93 7.17
N ASN A 26 -16.82 -5.48 8.23
CA ASN A 26 -16.73 -4.82 9.54
C ASN A 26 -15.30 -4.79 10.07
N VAL A 27 -14.37 -4.26 9.26
CA VAL A 27 -12.97 -4.06 9.65
C VAL A 27 -12.71 -2.58 9.85
N GLN A 28 -12.09 -2.23 10.96
CA GLN A 28 -11.76 -0.86 11.30
C GLN A 28 -10.26 -0.71 11.53
N SER A 29 -9.67 0.32 10.95
CA SER A 29 -8.29 0.72 11.22
C SER A 29 -8.14 1.25 12.66
N CYS A 30 -6.94 1.16 13.21
CA CYS A 30 -6.58 1.80 14.48
C CYS A 30 -6.54 3.31 14.41
N GLY A 31 -6.34 3.87 13.24
CA GLY A 31 -6.28 5.32 13.00
C GLY A 31 -6.32 5.65 11.51
N THR A 32 -6.40 6.94 11.22
CA THR A 32 -6.51 7.47 9.86
C THR A 32 -5.17 7.75 9.18
N SER A 33 -4.08 7.78 9.94
CA SER A 33 -2.73 7.94 9.38
C SER A 33 -2.01 6.61 9.22
N THR A 34 -1.19 6.48 8.18
CA THR A 34 -0.32 5.31 7.92
C THR A 34 0.60 5.03 9.11
N ALA A 35 1.11 6.08 9.78
CA ALA A 35 1.97 5.96 10.96
C ALA A 35 1.30 5.27 12.16
N ILE A 36 -0.02 5.18 12.19
CA ILE A 36 -0.79 4.47 13.21
C ILE A 36 -1.35 3.16 12.66
N SER A 37 -1.95 3.20 11.48
CA SER A 37 -2.67 2.04 10.93
C SER A 37 -1.75 0.87 10.57
N VAL A 38 -0.60 1.15 9.95
CA VAL A 38 0.33 0.10 9.52
C VAL A 38 0.99 -0.61 10.72
N PRO A 39 1.61 0.08 11.71
CA PRO A 39 2.13 -0.61 12.88
C PRO A 39 1.06 -1.37 13.68
N CYS A 40 -0.18 -0.87 13.71
CA CYS A 40 -1.27 -1.57 14.38
C CYS A 40 -1.65 -2.88 13.67
N MET A 41 -1.67 -2.88 12.35
CA MET A 41 -2.02 -4.06 11.55
C MET A 41 -1.09 -5.25 11.81
N PHE A 42 0.19 -4.98 12.06
CA PHE A 42 1.21 -6.01 12.27
C PHE A 42 1.50 -6.30 13.74
N SER A 43 0.97 -5.51 14.70
CA SER A 43 1.20 -5.69 16.13
C SER A 43 0.25 -6.73 16.74
N ASP A 44 0.63 -7.26 17.91
CA ASP A 44 -0.20 -8.12 18.75
C ASP A 44 -1.21 -7.35 19.61
N MET A 45 -1.16 -6.01 19.58
CA MET A 45 -2.01 -5.15 20.41
C MET A 45 -3.41 -5.01 19.83
N LYS A 46 -4.42 -5.10 20.68
CA LYS A 46 -5.80 -4.78 20.30
C LYS A 46 -5.93 -3.28 19.97
N ARG A 47 -6.84 -2.94 19.06
CA ARG A 47 -7.10 -1.54 18.63
C ARG A 47 -7.25 -0.55 19.80
N LYS A 48 -7.98 -0.93 20.86
CA LYS A 48 -8.22 -0.06 22.03
C LYS A 48 -6.97 0.16 22.90
N GLU A 49 -6.00 -0.74 22.82
CA GLU A 49 -4.78 -0.73 23.62
C GLU A 49 -3.56 -0.32 22.79
N PHE A 50 -3.77 -0.03 21.51
CA PHE A 50 -2.68 0.24 20.59
C PHE A 50 -1.89 1.48 20.98
N ASN A 51 -0.57 1.31 21.04
CA ASN A 51 0.40 2.36 21.31
C ASN A 51 1.51 2.28 20.23
N SER A 52 1.58 3.26 19.36
CA SER A 52 2.51 3.29 18.23
C SER A 52 3.98 3.25 18.66
N ARG A 53 4.34 3.95 19.75
CA ARG A 53 5.72 3.94 20.29
C ARG A 53 6.09 2.55 20.78
N LYS A 54 5.21 1.86 21.48
CA LYS A 54 5.40 0.48 21.90
C LYS A 54 5.51 -0.46 20.71
N ALA A 55 4.63 -0.36 19.73
CA ALA A 55 4.61 -1.19 18.53
C ALA A 55 5.93 -1.14 17.76
N VAL A 56 6.46 0.05 17.51
CA VAL A 56 7.73 0.24 16.77
C VAL A 56 8.94 -0.35 17.51
N ASN A 57 8.87 -0.45 18.84
CA ASN A 57 9.95 -0.97 19.70
C ASN A 57 9.73 -2.43 20.14
N SER A 58 8.64 -3.07 19.76
CA SER A 58 8.35 -4.48 20.02
C SER A 58 8.48 -5.30 18.74
N GLU A 59 8.65 -6.61 18.89
CA GLU A 59 8.50 -7.54 17.78
C GLU A 59 7.05 -7.49 17.26
N ASN A 60 6.91 -7.64 15.96
CA ASN A 60 5.62 -7.75 15.29
C ASN A 60 5.50 -9.12 14.58
N VAL A 61 4.38 -9.40 13.95
CA VAL A 61 4.15 -10.70 13.30
C VAL A 61 5.17 -11.02 12.21
N LEU A 62 5.68 -10.01 11.50
CA LEU A 62 6.70 -10.22 10.46
C LEU A 62 8.04 -10.65 11.06
N ASP A 63 8.44 -10.09 12.19
CA ASP A 63 9.66 -10.49 12.91
C ASP A 63 9.59 -11.96 13.35
N ILE A 64 8.41 -12.37 13.83
CA ILE A 64 8.18 -13.76 14.27
C ILE A 64 8.27 -14.71 13.06
N LEU A 65 7.58 -14.41 11.97
CA LEU A 65 7.62 -15.21 10.75
C LEU A 65 9.04 -15.31 10.18
N TYR A 66 9.76 -14.19 10.13
CA TYR A 66 11.15 -14.18 9.67
C TYR A 66 12.05 -15.08 10.51
N ARG A 67 11.90 -15.02 11.84
CA ARG A 67 12.69 -15.86 12.78
C ARG A 67 12.33 -17.34 12.66
N THR A 68 11.13 -17.70 12.23
CA THR A 68 10.71 -19.09 12.01
C THR A 68 11.10 -19.65 10.66
N GLY A 69 11.82 -18.89 9.84
CA GLY A 69 12.36 -19.34 8.54
C GLY A 69 11.49 -19.01 7.33
N VAL A 70 10.41 -18.23 7.50
CA VAL A 70 9.66 -17.72 6.34
C VAL A 70 10.49 -16.67 5.61
N ASN A 71 10.65 -16.83 4.29
CA ASN A 71 11.31 -15.83 3.46
C ASN A 71 10.44 -14.57 3.34
N LEU A 72 10.84 -13.53 4.03
CA LEU A 72 10.14 -12.25 4.07
C LEU A 72 10.80 -11.21 3.18
N LEU A 73 9.95 -10.43 2.49
CA LEU A 73 10.37 -9.24 1.77
C LEU A 73 9.33 -8.14 1.93
N TRP A 74 9.78 -6.98 2.39
CA TRP A 74 9.00 -5.74 2.36
C TRP A 74 9.45 -4.88 1.18
N ILE A 75 8.52 -4.48 0.31
CA ILE A 75 8.79 -3.55 -0.80
C ILE A 75 8.05 -2.26 -0.50
N GLU A 76 8.78 -1.15 -0.48
CA GLU A 76 8.33 0.14 0.04
C GLU A 76 8.23 1.20 -1.06
N ASN A 77 7.04 1.78 -1.28
CA ASN A 77 6.81 2.91 -2.18
C ASN A 77 6.04 4.08 -1.53
N ASP A 78 5.69 4.01 -0.23
CA ASP A 78 4.88 5.03 0.49
C ASP A 78 5.70 5.83 1.54
N GLY A 79 7.00 5.99 1.33
CA GLY A 79 7.83 6.83 2.21
C GLY A 79 8.11 6.23 3.58
N GLY A 80 8.26 4.91 3.65
CA GLY A 80 8.76 4.17 4.79
C GLY A 80 7.74 3.35 5.57
N CYS A 81 8.17 2.20 6.04
CA CYS A 81 7.33 1.17 6.68
C CYS A 81 6.88 1.49 8.12
N LYS A 82 7.06 2.72 8.58
CA LYS A 82 6.65 3.20 9.92
C LYS A 82 7.18 2.30 11.07
N GLY A 83 8.37 1.72 10.87
CA GLY A 83 9.05 0.87 11.85
C GLY A 83 8.72 -0.62 11.78
N VAL A 84 7.73 -1.03 10.99
CA VAL A 84 7.27 -2.43 10.90
C VAL A 84 8.32 -3.34 10.24
N CYS A 85 8.98 -2.86 9.21
CA CYS A 85 9.98 -3.64 8.45
C CYS A 85 11.42 -3.54 8.99
N LYS A 86 11.61 -2.92 10.15
CA LYS A 86 12.95 -2.57 10.68
C LYS A 86 13.91 -3.75 10.79
N ARG A 87 13.39 -4.97 10.96
CA ARG A 87 14.17 -6.18 11.26
C ARG A 87 14.04 -7.28 10.20
N ILE A 88 13.47 -6.93 9.04
CA ILE A 88 13.27 -7.85 7.92
C ILE A 88 13.88 -7.28 6.63
N PRO A 89 14.17 -8.11 5.62
CA PRO A 89 14.63 -7.64 4.31
C PRO A 89 13.67 -6.64 3.69
N THR A 90 14.21 -5.50 3.23
CA THR A 90 13.40 -4.40 2.68
C THR A 90 14.04 -3.84 1.41
N ILE A 91 13.21 -3.59 0.40
CA ILE A 91 13.56 -2.85 -0.81
C ILE A 91 12.80 -1.53 -0.78
N ASN A 92 13.53 -0.42 -0.79
CA ASN A 92 12.94 0.92 -0.96
C ASN A 92 12.97 1.31 -2.43
N ILE A 93 11.83 1.76 -2.95
CA ILE A 93 11.75 2.31 -4.30
C ILE A 93 12.30 3.74 -4.28
N GLU A 94 13.44 3.91 -4.95
CA GLU A 94 14.09 5.22 -5.09
C GLU A 94 13.84 5.76 -6.50
N PRO A 95 13.09 6.86 -6.66
CA PRO A 95 12.76 7.42 -7.98
C PRO A 95 13.96 7.72 -8.86
N SER A 96 15.10 8.10 -8.25
CA SER A 96 16.36 8.37 -8.94
C SER A 96 17.04 7.14 -9.52
N ASN A 97 16.79 5.97 -8.94
CA ASN A 97 17.39 4.70 -9.32
C ASN A 97 16.44 3.80 -10.11
N SER A 98 15.19 4.26 -10.32
CA SER A 98 14.14 3.47 -10.93
C SER A 98 14.01 3.74 -12.42
N ASP A 99 13.34 2.85 -13.13
CA ASP A 99 13.02 2.97 -14.53
C ASP A 99 12.25 4.28 -14.79
N ASN A 100 12.78 5.13 -15.65
CA ASN A 100 12.21 6.44 -15.97
C ASN A 100 10.78 6.36 -16.55
N THR A 101 10.37 5.21 -17.07
CA THR A 101 9.01 5.02 -17.61
C THR A 101 7.95 4.90 -16.52
N LEU A 102 8.30 4.33 -15.36
CA LEU A 102 7.40 4.11 -14.24
C LEU A 102 7.51 5.19 -13.14
N CYS A 103 8.51 6.06 -13.22
CA CYS A 103 8.73 7.11 -12.24
C CYS A 103 8.66 8.50 -12.88
N LYS A 104 8.00 9.44 -12.20
CA LYS A 104 7.92 10.86 -12.60
C LYS A 104 8.28 11.74 -11.42
N LYS A 105 9.27 12.62 -11.61
CA LYS A 105 9.78 13.49 -10.54
C LYS A 105 10.25 12.64 -9.34
N ASN A 106 9.62 12.81 -8.19
CA ASN A 106 9.96 12.13 -6.94
C ASN A 106 8.91 11.06 -6.56
N SER A 107 8.21 10.49 -7.53
CA SER A 107 7.16 9.47 -7.29
C SER A 107 7.17 8.43 -8.39
N CYS A 108 6.97 7.17 -8.01
CA CYS A 108 6.82 6.06 -8.95
C CYS A 108 5.39 5.50 -8.89
N TYR A 109 4.92 4.95 -10.01
CA TYR A 109 3.74 4.10 -10.01
C TYR A 109 4.04 2.81 -9.25
N ASP A 110 3.05 2.26 -8.56
CA ASP A 110 3.25 1.05 -7.75
C ASP A 110 3.65 -0.18 -8.59
N GLU A 111 3.39 -0.17 -9.90
CA GLU A 111 3.85 -1.20 -10.83
C GLU A 111 5.37 -1.44 -10.78
N VAL A 112 6.16 -0.43 -10.42
CA VAL A 112 7.62 -0.56 -10.26
C VAL A 112 8.02 -1.62 -9.24
N MET A 113 7.16 -1.87 -8.24
CA MET A 113 7.39 -2.85 -7.18
C MET A 113 7.35 -4.30 -7.68
N LEU A 114 6.78 -4.53 -8.86
CA LEU A 114 6.74 -5.85 -9.48
C LEU A 114 8.03 -6.20 -10.24
N LYS A 115 8.93 -5.23 -10.39
CA LYS A 115 10.20 -5.46 -11.07
C LYS A 115 11.03 -6.50 -10.31
N ASN A 116 11.46 -7.55 -11.02
CA ASN A 116 12.24 -8.68 -10.50
C ASN A 116 11.53 -9.53 -9.42
N ILE A 117 10.22 -9.35 -9.21
CA ILE A 117 9.48 -10.12 -8.21
C ILE A 117 9.41 -11.62 -8.57
N ASP A 118 9.30 -11.93 -9.85
CA ASP A 118 9.28 -13.31 -10.33
C ASP A 118 10.58 -14.05 -10.02
N GLU A 119 11.72 -13.37 -10.14
CA GLU A 119 13.02 -13.91 -9.76
C GLU A 119 13.06 -14.23 -8.25
N TYR A 120 12.59 -13.31 -7.43
CA TYR A 120 12.49 -13.53 -5.97
C TYR A 120 11.59 -14.72 -5.62
N ILE A 121 10.45 -14.83 -6.31
CA ILE A 121 9.49 -15.92 -6.10
C ILE A 121 10.11 -17.28 -6.51
N ASN A 122 10.80 -17.32 -7.64
CA ASN A 122 11.33 -18.58 -8.21
C ASN A 122 12.62 -19.06 -7.54
N ASN A 123 13.44 -18.15 -7.02
CA ASN A 123 14.74 -18.48 -6.44
C ASN A 123 14.67 -19.09 -5.02
N ASN A 124 13.51 -19.06 -4.40
CA ASN A 124 13.32 -19.57 -3.03
C ASN A 124 12.30 -20.71 -3.03
N SER A 125 12.67 -21.88 -2.53
CA SER A 125 11.78 -23.05 -2.42
C SER A 125 10.94 -23.08 -1.13
N GLU A 126 11.24 -22.22 -0.16
CA GLU A 126 10.59 -22.16 1.15
C GLU A 126 9.34 -21.28 1.15
N ASP A 127 8.59 -21.30 2.24
CA ASP A 127 7.45 -20.42 2.43
C ASP A 127 7.84 -18.94 2.32
N LYS A 128 7.03 -18.15 1.65
CA LYS A 128 7.30 -16.74 1.37
C LYS A 128 6.17 -15.82 1.82
N LEU A 129 6.54 -14.67 2.32
CA LEU A 129 5.61 -13.55 2.53
C LEU A 129 6.21 -12.27 1.96
N ILE A 130 5.53 -11.70 0.96
CA ILE A 130 5.92 -10.43 0.36
C ILE A 130 4.88 -9.39 0.75
N VAL A 131 5.35 -8.28 1.31
CA VAL A 131 4.50 -7.14 1.65
C VAL A 131 4.80 -6.00 0.69
N PHE A 132 3.81 -5.60 -0.09
CA PHE A 132 3.85 -4.41 -0.93
C PHE A 132 3.21 -3.23 -0.18
N HIS A 133 4.03 -2.27 0.24
CA HIS A 133 3.53 -1.04 0.84
C HIS A 133 3.38 0.01 -0.26
N LEU A 134 2.20 0.04 -0.83
CA LEU A 134 1.85 0.83 -2.01
C LEU A 134 1.68 2.31 -1.67
N MET A 135 2.09 3.19 -2.56
CA MET A 135 1.65 4.58 -2.58
C MET A 135 0.13 4.68 -2.81
N GLY A 136 -0.41 3.80 -3.62
CA GLY A 136 -1.84 3.69 -3.89
C GLY A 136 -2.46 5.01 -4.33
N SER A 137 -3.61 5.33 -3.76
CA SER A 137 -4.32 6.59 -4.01
C SER A 137 -3.96 7.70 -3.01
N HIS A 138 -2.70 7.76 -2.55
CA HIS A 138 -2.30 8.77 -1.55
C HIS A 138 -2.42 10.19 -2.10
N GLY A 139 -3.20 11.03 -1.40
CA GLY A 139 -3.40 12.44 -1.76
C GLY A 139 -2.23 13.35 -1.33
N PRO A 140 -2.28 14.64 -1.71
CA PRO A 140 -3.31 15.27 -2.56
C PRO A 140 -3.06 15.11 -4.07
N THR A 141 -1.93 14.55 -4.49
CA THR A 141 -1.53 14.44 -5.90
C THR A 141 -2.08 13.17 -6.56
N TYR A 142 -3.36 12.92 -6.44
CA TYR A 142 -4.02 11.70 -6.96
C TYR A 142 -3.72 11.46 -8.44
N TYR A 143 -3.71 12.50 -9.26
CA TYR A 143 -3.45 12.45 -10.71
C TYR A 143 -2.05 11.93 -11.08
N LEU A 144 -1.12 11.87 -10.13
CA LEU A 144 0.22 11.31 -10.32
C LEU A 144 0.31 9.84 -9.94
N ARG A 145 -0.77 9.20 -9.47
CA ARG A 145 -0.77 7.83 -8.95
C ARG A 145 -1.05 6.76 -10.00
N TYR A 146 -1.46 7.19 -11.20
CA TYR A 146 -1.78 6.30 -12.32
C TYR A 146 -1.37 6.92 -13.65
N PRO A 147 -1.06 6.09 -14.68
CA PRO A 147 -0.68 6.60 -16.00
C PRO A 147 -1.89 7.22 -16.74
N GLU A 148 -1.60 8.08 -17.70
CA GLU A 148 -2.63 8.79 -18.51
C GLU A 148 -3.65 7.84 -19.17
N SER A 149 -3.18 6.65 -19.58
CA SER A 149 -4.03 5.59 -20.16
C SER A 149 -5.13 5.08 -19.22
N HIS A 150 -5.01 5.32 -17.93
CA HIS A 150 -5.97 4.91 -16.90
C HIS A 150 -6.88 6.06 -16.43
N LYS A 151 -6.81 7.23 -17.04
CA LYS A 151 -7.76 8.35 -16.81
C LYS A 151 -9.12 8.07 -17.43
N TYR A 152 -9.88 7.20 -16.80
CA TYR A 152 -11.19 6.79 -17.27
C TYR A 152 -12.28 7.83 -16.97
N PHE A 153 -12.26 8.42 -15.77
CA PHE A 153 -13.25 9.42 -15.37
C PHE A 153 -12.75 10.83 -15.68
N LYS A 154 -13.54 11.58 -16.45
CA LYS A 154 -13.20 12.94 -16.92
C LYS A 154 -14.36 13.89 -16.68
N PRO A 155 -14.07 15.18 -16.44
CA PRO A 155 -12.76 15.81 -16.35
C PRO A 155 -12.01 15.40 -15.06
N THR A 156 -10.66 15.41 -15.09
CA THR A 156 -9.82 15.07 -13.92
C THR A 156 -9.34 16.33 -13.19
N CYS A 157 -9.14 16.21 -11.87
CA CYS A 157 -8.50 17.24 -11.05
C CYS A 157 -6.99 17.02 -11.04
N ASP A 158 -6.26 17.58 -12.00
CA ASP A 158 -4.81 17.37 -12.18
C ASP A 158 -3.98 18.41 -11.41
N ARG A 159 -4.30 18.61 -10.11
CA ARG A 159 -3.63 19.54 -9.21
C ARG A 159 -3.62 19.03 -7.77
N SER A 160 -2.72 19.56 -6.94
CA SER A 160 -2.57 19.17 -5.53
C SER A 160 -3.52 19.94 -4.60
N ASP A 161 -3.91 21.15 -4.97
CA ASP A 161 -4.87 22.00 -4.25
C ASP A 161 -6.30 21.66 -4.72
N ILE A 162 -6.76 20.48 -4.32
CA ILE A 162 -8.02 19.87 -4.78
C ILE A 162 -9.26 20.72 -4.47
N GLU A 163 -9.18 21.60 -3.45
CA GLU A 163 -10.23 22.56 -3.10
C GLU A 163 -10.54 23.56 -4.24
N ASN A 164 -9.62 23.72 -5.19
CA ASN A 164 -9.79 24.56 -6.37
C ASN A 164 -10.25 23.79 -7.61
N CYS A 165 -10.58 22.51 -7.48
CA CYS A 165 -11.22 21.75 -8.54
C CYS A 165 -12.72 21.99 -8.58
N THR A 166 -13.32 21.85 -9.76
CA THR A 166 -14.78 21.90 -9.90
C THR A 166 -15.42 20.63 -9.32
N HIS A 167 -16.72 20.70 -9.00
CA HIS A 167 -17.46 19.53 -8.53
C HIS A 167 -17.47 18.37 -9.53
N GLU A 168 -17.40 18.66 -10.82
CA GLU A 168 -17.32 17.64 -11.87
C GLU A 168 -15.97 16.94 -11.91
N GLN A 169 -14.91 17.59 -11.42
CA GLN A 169 -13.56 17.03 -11.37
C GLN A 169 -13.31 16.18 -10.12
N LEU A 170 -14.14 16.31 -9.10
CA LEU A 170 -14.07 15.58 -7.82
C LEU A 170 -15.08 14.43 -7.78
#